data_570a6317b3849b4f955e3d0a511c80f4
#
_entry.id   570a6317b3849b4f955e3d0a511c80f4
#
_cell.length_a   1.000
_cell.length_b   1.000
_cell.length_c   1.000
_cell.angle_alpha   90.00
_cell.angle_beta   90.00
_cell.angle_gamma   90.00
#
_symmetry.space_group_name_H-M   'P 1'
#
loop_
_entity.id
_entity.type
_entity.pdbx_description
1 polymer ?
#
loop_
_entity_poly.entity_id
_entity_poly.type
_entity_poly.pdbx_seq_one_letter_code
_entity_poly.pdbx_strand_id
1 'polypeptide(L)'
;ADGEWIWLAVKGVKPAPESPIDGYVTTSRDVTDRVTYERRLEEQLDGLDILNQVLRHDIRNDLQVISAYAELLADQVETDGEDYAETLQEKTDHAVALTRTARDVADVMLATGEDREPVALRSVLEREIDNLRSTYPGAAVTVEDALPEVSVLADDMLDSVFRNLLKNAVQHNDKEVPAIDITARSDNGSVVVEIADNGPGIPDDQKDDVFGKGEKGLESDGTGLGLYLVRTLVESYDGEIEIRDNDPVGAVFVLELPTLE
;
A
#
# COMPACT_ATOMS: atom_id res chain seq x y z
N ALA A 1 3.73 -23.09 -26.74
CA ALA A 1 4.49 -23.25 -25.51
C ALA A 1 4.31 -21.94 -24.74
N ASP A 2 3.51 -21.99 -23.73
CA ASP A 2 2.91 -20.82 -23.03
C ASP A 2 3.85 -20.19 -22.01
N GLY A 3 5.13 -20.09 -22.25
CA GLY A 3 6.08 -19.22 -21.55
C GLY A 3 6.18 -19.29 -20.01
N GLU A 4 5.52 -20.23 -19.38
CA GLU A 4 5.60 -20.39 -17.91
C GLU A 4 6.98 -20.89 -17.48
N TRP A 5 7.56 -20.20 -16.49
CA TRP A 5 8.81 -20.61 -15.86
C TRP A 5 8.58 -21.77 -14.90
N ILE A 6 9.43 -22.82 -15.00
CA ILE A 6 9.41 -23.95 -14.09
C ILE A 6 10.71 -24.01 -13.28
N TRP A 7 10.62 -24.42 -12.03
CA TRP A 7 11.77 -24.67 -11.17
C TRP A 7 12.15 -26.15 -11.23
N LEU A 8 13.40 -26.44 -11.63
CA LEU A 8 13.92 -27.79 -11.69
C LEU A 8 15.01 -28.00 -10.64
N ALA A 9 14.79 -28.95 -9.73
CA ALA A 9 15.87 -29.48 -8.91
C ALA A 9 16.67 -30.50 -9.74
N VAL A 10 17.95 -30.21 -9.99
CA VAL A 10 18.83 -31.11 -10.78
C VAL A 10 19.91 -31.67 -9.87
N LYS A 11 20.03 -33.01 -9.83
CA LYS A 11 21.08 -33.72 -9.13
C LYS A 11 21.91 -34.49 -10.16
N GLY A 12 23.19 -34.16 -10.23
CA GLY A 12 24.16 -34.87 -11.08
C GLY A 12 25.04 -35.82 -10.23
N VAL A 13 25.25 -37.02 -10.69
CA VAL A 13 26.17 -37.98 -10.08
C VAL A 13 27.12 -38.48 -11.17
N LYS A 14 28.42 -38.47 -10.89
CA LYS A 14 29.42 -39.14 -11.74
C LYS A 14 29.42 -40.62 -11.39
N PRO A 15 29.17 -41.54 -12.35
CA PRO A 15 29.23 -42.96 -12.10
C PRO A 15 30.61 -43.40 -11.65
N ALA A 16 30.69 -44.56 -10.99
CA ALA A 16 31.94 -45.15 -10.60
C ALA A 16 32.83 -45.45 -11.84
N PRO A 17 34.17 -45.50 -11.71
CA PRO A 17 35.10 -45.71 -12.83
C PRO A 17 34.84 -47.01 -13.61
N GLU A 18 34.22 -47.99 -12.98
CA GLU A 18 33.90 -49.29 -13.56
C GLU A 18 32.54 -49.33 -14.26
N SER A 19 31.80 -48.19 -14.23
CA SER A 19 30.51 -48.08 -14.89
C SER A 19 30.68 -48.00 -16.41
N PRO A 20 29.79 -48.66 -17.18
CA PRO A 20 29.79 -48.54 -18.63
C PRO A 20 29.33 -47.18 -19.14
N ILE A 21 28.93 -46.25 -18.23
CA ILE A 21 28.46 -44.91 -18.56
C ILE A 21 29.64 -43.94 -18.44
N ASP A 22 30.04 -43.35 -19.56
CA ASP A 22 31.01 -42.27 -19.59
C ASP A 22 30.24 -40.92 -19.56
N GLY A 23 30.38 -40.15 -18.44
CA GLY A 23 29.72 -38.89 -18.24
C GLY A 23 29.04 -38.74 -16.89
N TYR A 24 27.99 -37.91 -16.82
CA TYR A 24 27.19 -37.70 -15.62
C TYR A 24 25.78 -38.23 -15.81
N VAL A 25 25.27 -38.91 -14.80
CA VAL A 25 23.84 -39.25 -14.72
C VAL A 25 23.15 -38.10 -13.97
N THR A 26 22.22 -37.45 -14.62
CA THR A 26 21.43 -36.33 -14.02
C THR A 26 19.98 -36.78 -13.81
N THR A 27 19.43 -36.44 -12.67
CA THR A 27 18.01 -36.57 -12.39
C THR A 27 17.46 -35.14 -12.21
N SER A 28 16.45 -34.80 -12.98
CA SER A 28 15.70 -33.55 -12.83
C SER A 28 14.32 -33.86 -12.26
N ARG A 29 13.89 -33.03 -11.33
CA ARG A 29 12.55 -33.08 -10.74
C ARG A 29 11.95 -31.67 -10.80
N ASP A 30 10.74 -31.59 -11.29
CA ASP A 30 9.95 -30.37 -11.18
C ASP A 30 9.62 -30.11 -9.71
N VAL A 31 9.98 -28.93 -9.24
CA VAL A 31 9.77 -28.47 -7.86
C VAL A 31 9.02 -27.11 -7.84
N THR A 32 8.38 -26.75 -8.95
CA THR A 32 7.69 -25.46 -9.12
C THR A 32 6.66 -25.25 -8.01
N ASP A 33 5.76 -26.20 -7.82
CA ASP A 33 4.71 -26.09 -6.78
C ASP A 33 5.31 -25.90 -5.38
N ARG A 34 6.41 -26.61 -5.09
CA ARG A 34 7.06 -26.52 -3.79
C ARG A 34 7.71 -25.15 -3.58
N VAL A 35 8.45 -24.65 -4.57
CA VAL A 35 9.12 -23.33 -4.46
C VAL A 35 8.09 -22.23 -4.38
N THR A 36 7.01 -22.31 -5.14
CA THR A 36 5.91 -21.33 -5.10
C THR A 36 5.23 -21.34 -3.73
N TYR A 37 4.97 -22.52 -3.17
CA TYR A 37 4.38 -22.64 -1.84
C TYR A 37 5.31 -22.12 -0.73
N GLU A 38 6.61 -22.48 -0.78
CA GLU A 38 7.62 -22.01 0.17
C GLU A 38 7.72 -20.46 0.14
N ARG A 39 7.76 -19.83 -1.06
CA ARG A 39 7.74 -18.38 -1.22
C ARG A 39 6.50 -17.74 -0.63
N ARG A 40 5.33 -18.28 -0.97
CA ARG A 40 4.06 -17.75 -0.45
C ARG A 40 3.99 -17.80 1.09
N LEU A 41 4.51 -18.89 1.66
CA LEU A 41 4.59 -19.04 3.12
C LEU A 41 5.56 -18.01 3.73
N GLU A 42 6.70 -17.76 3.11
CA GLU A 42 7.66 -16.73 3.54
C GLU A 42 7.04 -15.34 3.48
N GLU A 43 6.35 -14.99 2.40
CA GLU A 43 5.63 -13.72 2.24
C GLU A 43 4.55 -13.53 3.31
N GLN A 44 3.79 -14.59 3.62
CA GLN A 44 2.78 -14.56 4.69
C GLN A 44 3.42 -14.38 6.08
N LEU A 45 4.53 -15.05 6.37
CA LEU A 45 5.25 -14.93 7.64
C LEU A 45 5.84 -13.53 7.81
N ASP A 46 6.47 -13.01 6.78
CA ASP A 46 7.01 -11.66 6.76
C ASP A 46 5.92 -10.61 7.03
N GLY A 47 4.74 -10.81 6.46
CA GLY A 47 3.61 -9.94 6.68
C GLY A 47 3.07 -9.96 8.10
N LEU A 48 2.97 -11.15 8.69
CA LEU A 48 2.58 -11.29 10.10
C LEU A 48 3.58 -10.63 11.05
N ASP A 49 4.87 -10.67 10.74
CA ASP A 49 5.90 -10.01 11.55
C ASP A 49 5.75 -8.48 11.51
N ILE A 50 5.43 -7.91 10.34
CA ILE A 50 5.17 -6.47 10.19
C ILE A 50 3.94 -6.06 10.99
N LEU A 51 2.83 -6.76 10.81
CA LEU A 51 1.61 -6.55 11.59
C LEU A 51 1.92 -6.54 13.10
N ASN A 52 2.68 -7.52 13.54
CA ASN A 52 3.03 -7.66 14.96
C ASN A 52 3.93 -6.52 15.45
N GLN A 53 4.88 -6.07 14.64
CA GLN A 53 5.79 -4.98 14.97
C GLN A 53 5.06 -3.64 15.07
N VAL A 54 4.23 -3.30 14.07
CA VAL A 54 3.48 -2.04 14.01
C VAL A 54 2.40 -2.01 15.08
N LEU A 55 1.60 -3.08 15.22
CA LEU A 55 0.57 -3.16 16.24
C LEU A 55 1.14 -3.02 17.66
N ARG A 56 2.33 -3.59 17.94
CA ARG A 56 2.94 -3.49 19.28
C ARG A 56 3.53 -2.13 19.55
N HIS A 57 4.20 -1.53 18.60
CA HIS A 57 4.94 -0.29 18.85
C HIS A 57 4.01 0.93 18.79
N ASP A 58 3.27 1.09 17.72
CA ASP A 58 2.53 2.33 17.47
C ASP A 58 1.23 2.40 18.27
N ILE A 59 0.45 1.31 18.32
CA ILE A 59 -0.73 1.27 19.19
C ILE A 59 -0.35 1.43 20.67
N ARG A 60 0.77 0.85 21.11
CA ARG A 60 1.22 1.05 22.49
C ARG A 60 1.59 2.50 22.76
N ASN A 61 2.27 3.16 21.83
CA ASN A 61 2.61 4.58 21.95
C ASN A 61 1.36 5.45 22.00
N ASP A 62 0.40 5.25 21.11
CA ASP A 62 -0.85 6.00 21.08
C ASP A 62 -1.66 5.79 22.36
N LEU A 63 -1.78 4.54 22.83
CA LEU A 63 -2.46 4.25 24.09
C LEU A 63 -1.74 4.87 25.30
N GLN A 64 -0.41 4.97 25.31
CA GLN A 64 0.34 5.65 26.37
C GLN A 64 0.06 7.16 26.37
N VAL A 65 0.02 7.79 25.19
CA VAL A 65 -0.32 9.21 25.05
C VAL A 65 -1.76 9.45 25.48
N ILE A 66 -2.71 8.65 24.99
CA ILE A 66 -4.13 8.71 25.40
C ILE A 66 -4.27 8.61 26.93
N SER A 67 -3.59 7.64 27.55
CA SER A 67 -3.63 7.46 29.02
C SER A 67 -3.06 8.67 29.75
N ALA A 68 -1.91 9.21 29.31
CA ALA A 68 -1.29 10.37 29.94
C ALA A 68 -2.19 11.62 29.87
N TYR A 69 -2.79 11.90 28.71
CA TYR A 69 -3.70 13.04 28.56
C TYR A 69 -5.03 12.83 29.29
N ALA A 70 -5.53 11.60 29.37
CA ALA A 70 -6.70 11.28 30.19
C ALA A 70 -6.45 11.53 31.69
N GLU A 71 -5.25 11.19 32.18
CA GLU A 71 -4.84 11.50 33.57
C GLU A 71 -4.74 13.02 33.80
N LEU A 72 -4.13 13.77 32.87
CA LEU A 72 -4.06 15.23 32.96
C LEU A 72 -5.44 15.90 32.94
N LEU A 73 -6.37 15.41 32.12
CA LEU A 73 -7.76 15.90 32.12
C LEU A 73 -8.47 15.59 33.42
N ALA A 74 -8.20 14.45 34.06
CA ALA A 74 -8.79 14.10 35.34
C ALA A 74 -8.31 15.00 36.49
N ASP A 75 -7.06 15.51 36.41
CA ASP A 75 -6.46 16.33 37.43
C ASP A 75 -6.68 17.85 37.26
N GLN A 76 -6.99 18.34 36.06
CA GLN A 76 -7.09 19.78 35.75
C GLN A 76 -8.36 20.12 34.99
N VAL A 77 -9.39 20.54 35.66
CA VAL A 77 -10.71 20.83 35.08
C VAL A 77 -10.86 22.29 34.56
N GLU A 78 -9.87 23.20 34.65
CA GLU A 78 -10.21 24.63 34.50
C GLU A 78 -9.55 25.42 33.35
N THR A 79 -8.47 24.99 32.65
CA THR A 79 -7.86 25.93 31.69
C THR A 79 -7.32 25.35 30.36
N ASP A 80 -6.95 24.08 30.28
CA ASP A 80 -6.32 23.50 29.09
C ASP A 80 -7.08 22.25 28.56
N GLY A 81 -8.34 22.08 28.96
CA GLY A 81 -9.12 20.89 28.66
C GLY A 81 -9.45 20.69 27.18
N GLU A 82 -9.53 21.77 26.39
CA GLU A 82 -9.82 21.71 24.96
C GLU A 82 -8.62 21.16 24.19
N ASP A 83 -7.40 21.63 24.44
CA ASP A 83 -6.18 21.18 23.79
C ASP A 83 -5.88 19.69 24.11
N TYR A 84 -6.15 19.27 25.36
CA TYR A 84 -5.98 17.87 25.76
C TYR A 84 -7.05 16.95 25.10
N ALA A 85 -8.28 17.44 24.97
CA ALA A 85 -9.33 16.69 24.31
C ALA A 85 -9.06 16.54 22.81
N GLU A 86 -8.53 17.57 22.16
CA GLU A 86 -8.12 17.54 20.75
C GLU A 86 -6.98 16.54 20.51
N THR A 87 -5.94 16.57 21.35
CA THR A 87 -4.84 15.61 21.30
C THR A 87 -5.31 14.16 21.50
N LEU A 88 -6.22 13.93 22.47
CA LEU A 88 -6.82 12.62 22.71
C LEU A 88 -7.61 12.13 21.50
N GLN A 89 -8.39 13.02 20.89
CA GLN A 89 -9.16 12.70 19.69
C GLN A 89 -8.23 12.32 18.54
N GLU A 90 -7.20 13.14 18.28
CA GLU A 90 -6.20 12.89 17.24
C GLU A 90 -5.51 11.53 17.42
N LYS A 91 -5.03 11.22 18.62
CA LYS A 91 -4.34 9.94 18.90
C LYS A 91 -5.28 8.74 18.86
N THR A 92 -6.54 8.94 19.23
CA THR A 92 -7.57 7.91 19.11
C THR A 92 -7.89 7.62 17.65
N ASP A 93 -8.07 8.66 16.83
CA ASP A 93 -8.33 8.53 15.40
C ASP A 93 -7.16 7.88 14.67
N HIS A 94 -5.92 8.23 15.07
CA HIS A 94 -4.71 7.60 14.56
C HIS A 94 -4.66 6.10 14.92
N ALA A 95 -4.90 5.72 16.17
CA ALA A 95 -4.93 4.32 16.59
C ALA A 95 -6.02 3.50 15.86
N VAL A 96 -7.20 4.09 15.64
CA VAL A 96 -8.28 3.47 14.84
C VAL A 96 -7.85 3.27 13.38
N ALA A 97 -7.24 4.28 12.76
CA ALA A 97 -6.74 4.19 11.40
C ALA A 97 -5.68 3.10 11.25
N LEU A 98 -4.76 3.00 12.23
CA LEU A 98 -3.72 1.99 12.32
C LEU A 98 -4.30 0.58 12.38
N THR A 99 -5.31 0.38 13.23
CA THR A 99 -6.00 -0.91 13.37
C THR A 99 -6.68 -1.31 12.06
N ARG A 100 -7.27 -0.34 11.33
CA ARG A 100 -7.89 -0.58 10.03
C ARG A 100 -6.85 -0.99 8.99
N THR A 101 -5.77 -0.20 8.83
CA THR A 101 -4.69 -0.53 7.88
C THR A 101 -4.05 -1.88 8.18
N ALA A 102 -3.85 -2.20 9.46
CA ALA A 102 -3.31 -3.51 9.86
C ALA A 102 -4.24 -4.67 9.49
N ARG A 103 -5.55 -4.47 9.59
CA ARG A 103 -6.54 -5.44 9.13
C ARG A 103 -6.51 -5.59 7.61
N ASP A 104 -6.50 -4.46 6.89
CA ASP A 104 -6.42 -4.44 5.43
C ASP A 104 -5.17 -5.21 4.93
N VAL A 105 -4.01 -4.99 5.56
CA VAL A 105 -2.77 -5.75 5.27
C VAL A 105 -2.95 -7.25 5.54
N ALA A 106 -3.59 -7.62 6.66
CA ALA A 106 -3.85 -9.02 6.97
C ALA A 106 -4.78 -9.68 5.96
N ASP A 107 -5.85 -8.99 5.56
CA ASP A 107 -6.82 -9.48 4.59
C ASP A 107 -6.15 -9.71 3.21
N VAL A 108 -5.29 -8.79 2.75
CA VAL A 108 -4.50 -8.95 1.52
C VAL A 108 -3.56 -10.15 1.58
N MET A 109 -2.88 -10.36 2.71
CA MET A 109 -1.96 -11.48 2.88
C MET A 109 -2.65 -12.83 2.93
N LEU A 110 -3.89 -12.87 3.40
CA LEU A 110 -4.70 -14.07 3.47
C LEU A 110 -5.50 -14.32 2.18
N ALA A 111 -5.62 -13.30 1.32
CA ALA A 111 -6.31 -13.41 0.04
C ALA A 111 -5.64 -14.44 -0.87
N THR A 112 -6.43 -15.33 -1.43
CA THR A 112 -5.94 -16.38 -2.35
C THR A 112 -5.84 -15.90 -3.80
N GLY A 113 -6.24 -14.65 -4.07
CA GLY A 113 -6.29 -14.07 -5.41
C GLY A 113 -7.45 -14.61 -6.29
N GLU A 114 -8.31 -15.48 -5.72
CA GLU A 114 -9.44 -16.09 -6.44
C GLU A 114 -10.72 -15.24 -6.41
N ASP A 115 -10.76 -14.18 -5.59
CA ASP A 115 -11.97 -13.37 -5.35
C ASP A 115 -11.97 -12.05 -6.17
N ARG A 116 -11.17 -11.94 -7.24
CA ARG A 116 -11.16 -10.73 -8.07
C ARG A 116 -12.34 -10.71 -9.03
N GLU A 117 -13.03 -9.59 -9.11
CA GLU A 117 -14.17 -9.32 -9.98
C GLU A 117 -13.96 -8.05 -10.82
N PRO A 118 -14.71 -7.86 -11.91
CA PRO A 118 -14.70 -6.60 -12.64
C PRO A 118 -15.22 -5.44 -11.78
N VAL A 119 -14.35 -4.52 -11.41
CA VAL A 119 -14.67 -3.33 -10.61
C VAL A 119 -14.64 -2.09 -11.49
N ALA A 120 -15.73 -1.31 -11.48
CA ALA A 120 -15.81 -0.04 -12.21
C ALA A 120 -14.93 1.02 -11.55
N LEU A 121 -13.76 1.32 -12.14
CA LEU A 121 -12.76 2.22 -11.60
C LEU A 121 -13.32 3.61 -11.28
N ARG A 122 -14.11 4.19 -12.21
CA ARG A 122 -14.74 5.50 -12.01
C ARG A 122 -15.52 5.57 -10.69
N SER A 123 -16.35 4.57 -10.41
CA SER A 123 -17.21 4.56 -9.22
C SER A 123 -16.41 4.53 -7.92
N VAL A 124 -15.27 3.83 -7.93
CA VAL A 124 -14.37 3.77 -6.78
C VAL A 124 -13.67 5.12 -6.58
N LEU A 125 -13.10 5.69 -7.65
CA LEU A 125 -12.44 7.00 -7.59
C LEU A 125 -13.39 8.11 -7.14
N GLU A 126 -14.57 8.23 -7.75
CA GLU A 126 -15.57 9.25 -7.39
C GLU A 126 -15.97 9.15 -5.91
N ARG A 127 -16.19 7.93 -5.41
CA ARG A 127 -16.53 7.69 -4.00
C ARG A 127 -15.41 8.15 -3.07
N GLU A 128 -14.15 7.78 -3.34
CA GLU A 128 -13.03 8.14 -2.48
C GLU A 128 -12.67 9.63 -2.57
N ILE A 129 -12.87 10.27 -3.72
CA ILE A 129 -12.76 11.73 -3.89
C ILE A 129 -13.82 12.45 -3.06
N ASP A 130 -15.06 12.00 -3.08
CA ASP A 130 -16.15 12.60 -2.29
C ASP A 130 -15.93 12.40 -0.78
N ASN A 131 -15.42 11.23 -0.37
CA ASN A 131 -15.00 10.97 1.00
C ASN A 131 -13.88 11.94 1.44
N LEU A 132 -12.87 12.15 0.59
CA LEU A 132 -11.78 13.08 0.85
C LEU A 132 -12.29 14.52 1.03
N ARG A 133 -13.13 15.01 0.11
CA ARG A 133 -13.73 16.35 0.17
C ARG A 133 -14.53 16.56 1.43
N SER A 134 -15.25 15.53 1.88
CA SER A 134 -16.06 15.58 3.11
C SER A 134 -15.19 15.62 4.36
N THR A 135 -14.09 14.86 4.36
CA THR A 135 -13.18 14.72 5.51
C THR A 135 -12.24 15.93 5.64
N TYR A 136 -11.79 16.47 4.50
CA TYR A 136 -10.84 17.58 4.43
C TYR A 136 -11.41 18.75 3.61
N PRO A 137 -12.40 19.50 4.15
CA PRO A 137 -13.06 20.58 3.40
C PRO A 137 -12.14 21.76 3.07
N GLY A 138 -10.97 21.86 3.70
CA GLY A 138 -9.93 22.86 3.40
C GLY A 138 -9.00 22.49 2.24
N ALA A 139 -9.05 21.25 1.72
CA ALA A 139 -8.25 20.82 0.61
C ALA A 139 -8.91 21.17 -0.74
N ALA A 140 -8.12 21.62 -1.71
CA ALA A 140 -8.55 21.83 -3.08
C ALA A 140 -8.35 20.54 -3.89
N VAL A 141 -9.46 19.88 -4.25
CA VAL A 141 -9.42 18.61 -4.99
C VAL A 141 -10.01 18.80 -6.38
N THR A 142 -9.17 18.67 -7.41
CA THR A 142 -9.51 18.81 -8.82
C THR A 142 -9.47 17.44 -9.49
N VAL A 143 -10.44 17.17 -10.35
CA VAL A 143 -10.40 16.04 -11.29
C VAL A 143 -10.27 16.65 -12.66
N GLU A 144 -9.12 16.45 -13.29
CA GLU A 144 -8.87 16.89 -14.64
C GLU A 144 -9.43 15.86 -15.62
N ASP A 145 -10.20 16.30 -16.58
CA ASP A 145 -10.90 15.48 -17.57
C ASP A 145 -11.98 14.54 -17.00
N ALA A 146 -12.69 13.87 -17.89
CA ALA A 146 -13.67 12.87 -17.49
C ALA A 146 -12.99 11.54 -17.16
N LEU A 147 -13.24 11.02 -15.97
CA LEU A 147 -12.75 9.69 -15.57
C LEU A 147 -13.25 8.63 -16.57
N PRO A 148 -12.36 7.73 -17.06
CA PRO A 148 -12.72 6.72 -18.05
C PRO A 148 -13.72 5.69 -17.50
N GLU A 149 -14.63 5.22 -18.35
CA GLU A 149 -15.55 4.13 -18.01
C GLU A 149 -14.92 2.77 -18.31
N VAL A 150 -13.96 2.39 -17.48
CA VAL A 150 -13.24 1.12 -17.59
C VAL A 150 -13.42 0.29 -16.31
N SER A 151 -13.32 -1.02 -16.47
CA SER A 151 -13.27 -1.96 -15.35
C SER A 151 -11.89 -2.57 -15.24
N VAL A 152 -11.44 -2.76 -13.99
CA VAL A 152 -10.22 -3.47 -13.65
C VAL A 152 -10.57 -4.74 -12.88
N LEU A 153 -9.72 -5.76 -12.96
CA LEU A 153 -9.91 -6.99 -12.20
C LEU A 153 -9.32 -6.82 -10.80
N ALA A 154 -10.18 -6.56 -9.82
CA ALA A 154 -9.80 -6.26 -8.44
C ALA A 154 -10.80 -6.87 -7.44
N ASP A 155 -10.51 -6.74 -6.16
CA ASP A 155 -11.42 -7.06 -5.06
C ASP A 155 -11.94 -5.78 -4.37
N ASP A 156 -12.65 -5.95 -3.25
CA ASP A 156 -13.19 -4.86 -2.44
C ASP A 156 -12.12 -3.94 -1.83
N MET A 157 -10.83 -4.33 -1.94
CA MET A 157 -9.72 -3.54 -1.39
C MET A 157 -9.21 -2.45 -2.33
N LEU A 158 -9.70 -2.37 -3.58
CA LEU A 158 -9.31 -1.32 -4.53
C LEU A 158 -9.60 0.09 -3.99
N ASP A 159 -10.65 0.26 -3.18
CA ASP A 159 -10.95 1.53 -2.51
C ASP A 159 -9.86 1.94 -1.51
N SER A 160 -9.23 0.96 -0.84
CA SER A 160 -8.12 1.20 0.09
C SER A 160 -6.88 1.76 -0.59
N VAL A 161 -6.63 1.41 -1.86
CA VAL A 161 -5.54 1.99 -2.66
C VAL A 161 -5.74 3.50 -2.78
N PHE A 162 -6.88 3.93 -3.32
CA PHE A 162 -7.16 5.35 -3.55
C PHE A 162 -7.31 6.12 -2.24
N ARG A 163 -7.96 5.57 -1.25
CA ARG A 163 -8.10 6.17 0.08
C ARG A 163 -6.74 6.48 0.70
N ASN A 164 -5.79 5.55 0.66
CA ASN A 164 -4.45 5.76 1.21
C ASN A 164 -3.68 6.84 0.44
N LEU A 165 -3.69 6.82 -0.90
CA LEU A 165 -2.99 7.81 -1.70
C LEU A 165 -3.57 9.21 -1.53
N LEU A 166 -4.88 9.36 -1.61
CA LEU A 166 -5.57 10.64 -1.44
C LEU A 166 -5.37 11.21 -0.03
N LYS A 167 -5.44 10.36 0.99
CA LYS A 167 -5.16 10.75 2.37
C LYS A 167 -3.72 11.22 2.54
N ASN A 168 -2.75 10.51 1.96
CA ASN A 168 -1.34 10.91 2.01
C ASN A 168 -1.11 12.27 1.36
N ALA A 169 -1.72 12.55 0.21
CA ALA A 169 -1.63 13.83 -0.49
C ALA A 169 -2.10 15.03 0.36
N VAL A 170 -2.99 14.81 1.33
CA VAL A 170 -3.44 15.85 2.28
C VAL A 170 -2.58 15.87 3.54
N GLN A 171 -2.36 14.71 4.16
CA GLN A 171 -1.72 14.62 5.48
C GLN A 171 -0.23 14.95 5.48
N HIS A 172 0.47 14.65 4.37
CA HIS A 172 1.90 14.97 4.20
C HIS A 172 2.14 16.27 3.44
N ASN A 173 1.13 17.13 3.37
CA ASN A 173 1.20 18.42 2.70
C ASN A 173 1.55 19.54 3.68
N ASP A 174 2.51 20.38 3.32
CA ASP A 174 3.00 21.51 4.12
C ASP A 174 2.35 22.86 3.76
N LYS A 175 1.39 22.85 2.84
CA LYS A 175 0.73 24.09 2.38
C LYS A 175 -0.50 24.41 3.22
N GLU A 176 -0.79 25.71 3.33
CA GLU A 176 -2.01 26.21 3.97
C GLU A 176 -3.29 25.64 3.30
N VAL A 177 -3.23 25.43 1.99
CA VAL A 177 -4.27 24.77 1.21
C VAL A 177 -3.63 23.62 0.43
N PRO A 178 -3.78 22.37 0.89
CA PRO A 178 -3.41 21.20 0.12
C PRO A 178 -4.18 21.17 -1.20
N ALA A 179 -3.47 21.09 -2.33
CA ALA A 179 -4.06 20.95 -3.65
C ALA A 179 -3.74 19.56 -4.19
N ILE A 180 -4.77 18.85 -4.65
CA ILE A 180 -4.68 17.51 -5.18
C ILE A 180 -5.33 17.50 -6.55
N ASP A 181 -4.56 17.17 -7.58
CA ASP A 181 -5.03 17.03 -8.94
C ASP A 181 -5.04 15.55 -9.33
N ILE A 182 -6.18 15.09 -9.84
CA ILE A 182 -6.41 13.69 -10.17
C ILE A 182 -6.70 13.58 -11.65
N THR A 183 -5.92 12.77 -12.35
CA THR A 183 -6.17 12.39 -13.73
C THR A 183 -6.30 10.89 -13.88
N ALA A 184 -7.12 10.45 -14.83
CA ALA A 184 -7.19 9.05 -15.22
C ALA A 184 -7.38 8.94 -16.73
N ARG A 185 -6.54 8.12 -17.38
CA ARG A 185 -6.61 7.91 -18.83
C ARG A 185 -6.48 6.43 -19.16
N SER A 186 -7.28 5.98 -20.11
CA SER A 186 -7.15 4.63 -20.67
C SER A 186 -6.10 4.64 -21.79
N ASP A 187 -5.16 3.69 -21.75
CA ASP A 187 -4.12 3.50 -22.77
C ASP A 187 -3.88 1.99 -23.01
N ASN A 188 -4.08 1.55 -24.25
CA ASN A 188 -3.67 0.24 -24.79
C ASN A 188 -3.96 -1.00 -23.89
N GLY A 189 -5.14 -1.05 -23.25
CA GLY A 189 -5.50 -2.18 -22.39
C GLY A 189 -5.11 -2.00 -20.92
N SER A 190 -4.64 -0.81 -20.55
CA SER A 190 -4.45 -0.39 -19.17
C SER A 190 -5.16 0.94 -18.89
N VAL A 191 -5.27 1.28 -17.63
CA VAL A 191 -5.67 2.61 -17.16
C VAL A 191 -4.56 3.17 -16.29
N VAL A 192 -4.16 4.40 -16.60
CA VAL A 192 -3.18 5.15 -15.80
C VAL A 192 -3.92 6.18 -14.97
N VAL A 193 -3.78 6.11 -13.65
CA VAL A 193 -4.31 7.09 -12.70
C VAL A 193 -3.15 7.85 -12.09
N GLU A 194 -3.17 9.17 -12.17
CA GLU A 194 -2.18 10.04 -11.56
C GLU A 194 -2.85 10.86 -10.45
N ILE A 195 -2.23 10.86 -9.27
CA ILE A 195 -2.64 11.65 -8.12
C ILE A 195 -1.46 12.55 -7.77
N ALA A 196 -1.60 13.84 -8.09
CA ALA A 196 -0.58 14.85 -7.90
C ALA A 196 -0.93 15.73 -6.69
N ASP A 197 0.04 16.01 -5.82
CA ASP A 197 -0.08 16.94 -4.71
C ASP A 197 0.89 18.14 -4.89
N ASN A 198 0.63 19.23 -4.17
CA ASN A 198 1.50 20.41 -4.12
C ASN A 198 2.35 20.48 -2.86
N GLY A 199 2.55 19.35 -2.19
CA GLY A 199 3.30 19.22 -0.93
C GLY A 199 4.82 19.37 -1.12
N PRO A 200 5.63 18.90 -0.15
CA PRO A 200 7.09 19.03 -0.19
C PRO A 200 7.75 18.11 -1.22
N GLY A 201 7.02 17.11 -1.78
CA GLY A 201 7.55 16.07 -2.63
C GLY A 201 8.29 14.98 -1.85
N ILE A 202 8.86 14.02 -2.58
CA ILE A 202 9.59 12.89 -2.02
C ILE A 202 10.99 12.84 -2.65
N PRO A 203 12.08 12.88 -1.86
CA PRO A 203 13.44 12.78 -2.38
C PRO A 203 13.66 11.51 -3.22
N ASP A 204 14.45 11.62 -4.29
CA ASP A 204 14.67 10.50 -5.24
C ASP A 204 15.22 9.24 -4.56
N ASP A 205 16.08 9.41 -3.57
CA ASP A 205 16.65 8.31 -2.79
C ASP A 205 15.67 7.64 -1.83
N GLN A 206 14.48 8.22 -1.65
CA GLN A 206 13.41 7.68 -0.78
C GLN A 206 12.21 7.14 -1.56
N LYS A 207 12.08 7.44 -2.86
CA LYS A 207 10.88 7.06 -3.66
C LYS A 207 10.59 5.57 -3.68
N ASP A 208 11.63 4.73 -3.73
CA ASP A 208 11.47 3.27 -3.64
C ASP A 208 11.27 2.81 -2.20
N ASP A 209 11.93 3.46 -1.25
CA ASP A 209 11.91 3.08 0.17
C ASP A 209 10.56 3.38 0.84
N VAL A 210 9.83 4.42 0.42
CA VAL A 210 8.52 4.77 1.02
C VAL A 210 7.45 3.69 0.80
N PHE A 211 7.64 2.80 -0.17
CA PHE A 211 6.83 1.60 -0.34
C PHE A 211 7.33 0.41 0.48
N GLY A 212 8.48 0.57 1.15
CA GLY A 212 9.10 -0.47 1.96
C GLY A 212 8.30 -0.76 3.23
N LYS A 213 8.62 -1.90 3.83
CA LYS A 213 7.94 -2.42 5.02
C LYS A 213 8.27 -1.56 6.26
N GLY A 214 7.32 -0.71 6.70
CA GLY A 214 7.46 0.06 7.94
C GLY A 214 8.50 1.19 7.86
N GLU A 215 8.94 1.55 6.66
CA GLU A 215 9.80 2.69 6.44
C GLU A 215 9.00 3.98 6.69
N LYS A 216 9.38 4.70 7.75
CA LYS A 216 8.84 6.03 8.04
C LYS A 216 9.75 7.03 7.35
N GLY A 217 9.20 7.90 6.52
CA GLY A 217 9.92 9.13 6.16
C GLY A 217 10.39 9.84 7.43
N LEU A 218 11.59 10.38 7.44
CA LEU A 218 12.35 10.88 8.61
C LEU A 218 11.57 11.86 9.51
N GLU A 219 10.38 12.35 9.12
CA GLU A 219 9.57 13.34 9.86
C GLU A 219 8.05 13.06 9.82
N SER A 220 7.58 11.85 9.44
CA SER A 220 6.14 11.60 9.33
C SER A 220 5.57 10.84 10.53
N ASP A 221 4.46 11.32 11.09
CA ASP A 221 3.61 10.62 12.07
C ASP A 221 2.87 9.40 11.46
N GLY A 222 3.14 9.06 10.19
CA GLY A 222 2.53 7.95 9.48
C GLY A 222 3.05 6.58 9.92
N THR A 223 2.23 5.54 9.74
CA THR A 223 2.53 4.16 10.15
C THR A 223 3.53 3.46 9.25
N GLY A 224 3.85 4.02 8.07
CA GLY A 224 4.65 3.37 7.03
C GLY A 224 3.97 2.17 6.36
N LEU A 225 2.72 1.86 6.74
CA LEU A 225 1.97 0.72 6.21
C LEU A 225 1.07 1.07 5.03
N GLY A 226 0.63 2.34 4.93
CA GLY A 226 -0.33 2.74 3.91
C GLY A 226 0.19 2.58 2.50
N LEU A 227 1.41 3.05 2.21
CA LEU A 227 2.03 2.91 0.88
C LEU A 227 2.49 1.47 0.62
N TYR A 228 2.94 0.75 1.65
CA TYR A 228 3.21 -0.68 1.53
C TYR A 228 1.95 -1.47 1.11
N LEU A 229 0.80 -1.18 1.76
CA LEU A 229 -0.48 -1.77 1.38
C LEU A 229 -0.86 -1.42 -0.06
N VAL A 230 -0.71 -0.15 -0.45
CA VAL A 230 -0.99 0.30 -1.82
C VAL A 230 -0.18 -0.50 -2.83
N ARG A 231 1.14 -0.61 -2.65
CA ARG A 231 2.02 -1.36 -3.56
C ARG A 231 1.61 -2.84 -3.62
N THR A 232 1.39 -3.47 -2.45
CA THR A 232 0.98 -4.89 -2.39
C THR A 232 -0.34 -5.14 -3.12
N LEU A 233 -1.34 -4.26 -2.95
CA LEU A 233 -2.62 -4.35 -3.65
C LEU A 233 -2.46 -4.15 -5.15
N VAL A 234 -1.76 -3.09 -5.58
CA VAL A 234 -1.55 -2.79 -7.00
C VAL A 234 -0.82 -3.95 -7.69
N GLU A 235 0.25 -4.48 -7.09
CA GLU A 235 0.96 -5.66 -7.59
C GLU A 235 0.04 -6.91 -7.61
N SER A 236 -0.85 -7.05 -6.62
CA SER A 236 -1.82 -8.14 -6.61
C SER A 236 -2.85 -8.05 -7.72
N TYR A 237 -3.10 -6.87 -8.29
CA TYR A 237 -3.98 -6.64 -9.45
C TYR A 237 -3.22 -6.64 -10.78
N ASP A 238 -1.99 -7.16 -10.80
CA ASP A 238 -1.10 -7.20 -11.96
C ASP A 238 -0.78 -5.79 -12.51
N GLY A 239 -0.82 -4.78 -11.64
CA GLY A 239 -0.52 -3.38 -11.93
C GLY A 239 0.85 -2.95 -11.43
N GLU A 240 1.18 -1.69 -11.72
CA GLU A 240 2.42 -1.04 -11.29
C GLU A 240 2.11 0.30 -10.63
N ILE A 241 2.96 0.71 -9.68
CA ILE A 241 2.90 2.04 -9.04
C ILE A 241 4.29 2.64 -8.98
N GLU A 242 4.39 3.91 -9.34
CA GLU A 242 5.61 4.70 -9.23
C GLU A 242 5.34 6.10 -8.69
N ILE A 243 6.41 6.79 -8.27
CA ILE A 243 6.36 8.17 -7.79
C ILE A 243 7.21 9.04 -8.70
N ARG A 244 6.63 10.16 -9.15
CA ARG A 244 7.29 11.21 -9.93
C ARG A 244 7.27 12.53 -9.17
N ASP A 245 8.14 13.45 -9.55
CA ASP A 245 8.08 14.81 -9.04
C ASP A 245 6.95 15.59 -9.72
N ASN A 246 6.28 16.45 -8.93
CA ASN A 246 5.31 17.41 -9.46
C ASN A 246 6.00 18.75 -9.77
N ASP A 247 5.49 19.51 -10.75
CA ASP A 247 5.98 20.83 -11.12
C ASP A 247 4.99 21.91 -10.63
N PRO A 248 5.42 22.94 -9.87
CA PRO A 248 6.80 23.26 -9.50
C PRO A 248 7.32 22.52 -8.25
N VAL A 249 6.48 21.84 -7.50
CA VAL A 249 6.82 21.10 -6.27
C VAL A 249 5.69 20.16 -5.92
N GLY A 250 6.01 19.02 -5.28
CA GLY A 250 5.06 17.99 -4.86
C GLY A 250 5.44 16.61 -5.33
N ALA A 251 4.55 15.65 -5.11
CA ALA A 251 4.68 14.29 -5.62
C ALA A 251 3.51 13.94 -6.54
N VAL A 252 3.78 13.06 -7.50
CA VAL A 252 2.76 12.43 -8.36
C VAL A 252 2.85 10.93 -8.17
N PHE A 253 1.81 10.35 -7.61
CA PHE A 253 1.65 8.90 -7.59
C PHE A 253 1.00 8.45 -8.88
N VAL A 254 1.66 7.58 -9.62
CA VAL A 254 1.24 7.07 -10.92
C VAL A 254 0.94 5.59 -10.78
N LEU A 255 -0.34 5.22 -10.98
CA LEU A 255 -0.80 3.83 -10.96
C LEU A 255 -1.15 3.39 -12.37
N GLU A 256 -0.68 2.24 -12.77
CA GLU A 256 -1.10 1.56 -13.98
C GLU A 256 -1.77 0.24 -13.62
N LEU A 257 -3.03 0.07 -14.07
CA LEU A 257 -3.82 -1.13 -13.82
C LEU A 257 -4.32 -1.71 -15.15
N PRO A 258 -4.21 -3.04 -15.35
CA PRO A 258 -4.79 -3.69 -16.53
C PRO A 258 -6.31 -3.50 -16.58
N THR A 259 -6.85 -3.18 -17.76
CA THR A 259 -8.31 -3.07 -17.97
C THR A 259 -8.87 -4.32 -18.60
N LEU A 260 -10.12 -4.61 -18.26
CA LEU A 260 -10.91 -5.63 -18.96
C LEU A 260 -11.47 -5.02 -20.26
N GLU A 261 -11.32 -5.76 -21.37
CA GLU A 261 -11.91 -5.39 -22.67
C GLU A 261 -13.45 -5.47 -22.63
#